data_65c6a7dd757f865840f368ddb8b649e1
#
_entry.id   65c6a7dd757f865840f368ddb8b649e1
#
_cell.length_a   1.000
_cell.length_b   1.000
_cell.length_c   1.000
_cell.angle_alpha   90.00
_cell.angle_beta   90.00
_cell.angle_gamma   90.00
#
_symmetry.space_group_name_H-M   'P 1'
#
loop_
_entity.id
_entity.type
_entity.pdbx_description
1 polymer ?
#
loop_
_entity_poly.entity_id
_entity_poly.type
_entity_poly.pdbx_seq_one_letter_code
_entity_poly.pdbx_strand_id
1 'polypeptide(L)'
;MKTLVINLSDRKDRLQSFNANNPYLEYERFNAVEGYKIGYEKLLSQGFDTDHNWIDPILKTPLTKGEVGCFLSHWHIWCKCIEKNEPILVLEDDAVLTDKFDIEEISKLSYDFVYLGWKEMDKSEDIDGKLVKPVYPYWTLAYMIRPE
;
A
#
# COMPACT_ATOMS: atom_id res chain seq x y z
N MET A 1 4.24 16.56 -0.23
CA MET A 1 4.38 15.12 0.01
C MET A 1 4.38 14.42 -1.34
N LYS A 2 5.29 13.45 -1.53
CA LYS A 2 5.38 12.69 -2.79
C LYS A 2 4.25 11.66 -2.85
N THR A 3 3.64 11.50 -4.04
CA THR A 3 2.61 10.47 -4.27
C THR A 3 3.17 9.39 -5.19
N LEU A 4 3.06 8.12 -4.79
CA LEU A 4 3.43 6.96 -5.58
C LEU A 4 2.20 6.08 -5.85
N VAL A 5 2.04 5.64 -7.10
CA VAL A 5 1.01 4.67 -7.50
C VAL A 5 1.68 3.35 -7.88
N ILE A 6 1.37 2.30 -7.13
CA ILE A 6 1.87 0.94 -7.36
C ILE A 6 1.09 0.33 -8.52
N ASN A 7 1.80 -0.05 -9.58
CA ASN A 7 1.17 -0.69 -10.74
C ASN A 7 2.15 -1.64 -11.41
N LEU A 8 1.68 -2.83 -11.79
CA LEU A 8 2.44 -3.80 -12.59
C LEU A 8 2.68 -3.27 -14.00
N SER A 9 3.87 -3.51 -14.54
CA SER A 9 4.30 -2.93 -15.83
C SER A 9 3.46 -3.39 -17.02
N ASP A 10 2.90 -4.58 -16.95
CA ASP A 10 2.02 -5.19 -17.96
C ASP A 10 0.54 -4.82 -17.78
N ARG A 11 0.15 -4.23 -16.64
CA ARG A 11 -1.22 -3.82 -16.34
C ARG A 11 -1.48 -2.34 -16.68
N LYS A 12 -1.24 -1.99 -17.94
CA LYS A 12 -1.54 -0.64 -18.48
C LYS A 12 -3.03 -0.31 -18.45
N ASP A 13 -3.86 -1.34 -18.57
CA ASP A 13 -5.32 -1.26 -18.45
C ASP A 13 -5.74 -0.69 -17.09
N ARG A 14 -5.16 -1.20 -15.99
CA ARG A 14 -5.43 -0.73 -14.64
C ARG A 14 -4.95 0.72 -14.43
N LEU A 15 -3.74 1.03 -14.91
CA LEU A 15 -3.22 2.40 -14.81
C LEU A 15 -4.09 3.39 -15.60
N GLN A 16 -4.61 3.00 -16.75
CA GLN A 16 -5.55 3.82 -17.53
C GLN A 16 -6.86 4.04 -16.78
N SER A 17 -7.40 3.00 -16.15
CA SER A 17 -8.60 3.08 -15.31
C SER A 17 -8.36 3.99 -14.09
N PHE A 18 -7.20 3.84 -13.43
CA PHE A 18 -6.79 4.70 -12.32
C PHE A 18 -6.78 6.18 -12.72
N ASN A 19 -6.16 6.52 -13.85
CA ASN A 19 -6.12 7.89 -14.37
C ASN A 19 -7.51 8.46 -14.69
N ALA A 20 -8.39 7.63 -15.24
CA ALA A 20 -9.76 8.05 -15.53
C ALA A 20 -10.57 8.35 -14.27
N ASN A 21 -10.32 7.59 -13.19
CA ASN A 21 -10.99 7.77 -11.91
C ASN A 21 -10.37 8.89 -11.04
N ASN A 22 -9.10 9.25 -11.29
CA ASN A 22 -8.36 10.25 -10.50
C ASN A 22 -7.70 11.31 -11.42
N PRO A 23 -8.48 12.05 -12.23
CA PRO A 23 -7.95 12.87 -13.34
C PRO A 23 -7.09 14.06 -12.91
N TYR A 24 -7.16 14.47 -11.65
CA TYR A 24 -6.42 15.64 -11.14
C TYR A 24 -5.26 15.26 -10.22
N LEU A 25 -5.00 13.97 -10.04
CA LEU A 25 -3.94 13.51 -9.15
C LEU A 25 -2.58 13.53 -9.87
N GLU A 26 -1.64 14.27 -9.32
CA GLU A 26 -0.24 14.20 -9.73
C GLU A 26 0.48 13.11 -8.93
N TYR A 27 1.14 12.20 -9.63
CA TYR A 27 1.84 11.08 -9.01
C TYR A 27 3.04 10.58 -9.85
N GLU A 28 3.92 9.85 -9.20
CA GLU A 28 4.94 9.04 -9.86
C GLU A 28 4.49 7.57 -9.84
N ARG A 29 4.57 6.89 -10.99
CA ARG A 29 4.29 5.46 -11.05
C ARG A 29 5.44 4.68 -10.41
N PHE A 30 5.12 3.81 -9.48
CA PHE A 30 6.03 2.82 -8.92
C PHE A 30 5.82 1.47 -9.62
N ASN A 31 6.90 0.90 -10.21
CA ASN A 31 6.82 -0.43 -10.80
C ASN A 31 6.66 -1.48 -9.72
N ALA A 32 5.49 -2.09 -9.67
CA ALA A 32 5.18 -3.16 -8.73
C ALA A 32 6.09 -4.37 -8.95
N VAL A 33 6.39 -5.06 -7.87
CA VAL A 33 7.16 -6.32 -7.90
C VAL A 33 6.29 -7.45 -8.46
N GLU A 34 6.75 -8.07 -9.53
CA GLU A 34 6.06 -9.22 -10.13
C GLU A 34 6.38 -10.50 -9.34
N GLY A 35 5.59 -10.80 -8.31
CA GLY A 35 5.83 -11.92 -7.40
C GLY A 35 5.93 -13.27 -8.09
N TYR A 36 5.25 -13.44 -9.24
CA TYR A 36 5.37 -14.68 -10.05
C TYR A 36 6.75 -14.87 -10.70
N LYS A 37 7.51 -13.78 -10.86
CA LYS A 37 8.87 -13.81 -11.42
C LYS A 37 9.97 -13.97 -10.36
N ILE A 38 9.61 -13.92 -9.08
CA ILE A 38 10.58 -14.04 -7.99
C ILE A 38 10.63 -15.50 -7.52
N GLY A 39 11.82 -16.09 -7.58
CA GLY A 39 12.08 -17.41 -6.99
C GLY A 39 12.27 -17.31 -5.47
N TYR A 40 11.90 -18.38 -4.76
CA TYR A 40 12.05 -18.46 -3.30
C TYR A 40 13.50 -18.23 -2.83
N GLU A 41 14.48 -18.82 -3.54
CA GLU A 41 15.91 -18.62 -3.23
C GLU A 41 16.32 -17.15 -3.28
N LYS A 42 15.75 -16.38 -4.22
CA LYS A 42 16.01 -14.94 -4.31
C LYS A 42 15.41 -14.18 -3.13
N LEU A 43 14.23 -14.57 -2.67
CA LEU A 43 13.60 -13.99 -1.47
C LEU A 43 14.47 -14.23 -0.24
N LEU A 44 14.90 -15.47 -0.02
CA LEU A 44 15.79 -15.84 1.08
C LEU A 44 17.12 -15.06 1.05
N SER A 45 17.72 -14.90 -0.15
CA SER A 45 18.97 -14.15 -0.30
C SER A 45 18.82 -12.65 0.04
N GLN A 46 17.61 -12.12 0.03
CA GLN A 46 17.27 -10.76 0.43
C GLN A 46 16.80 -10.66 1.89
N GLY A 47 16.84 -11.76 2.64
CA GLY A 47 16.43 -11.82 4.04
C GLY A 47 14.92 -12.02 4.24
N PHE A 48 14.16 -12.31 3.19
CA PHE A 48 12.74 -12.63 3.30
C PHE A 48 12.54 -14.14 3.37
N ASP A 49 12.04 -14.60 4.50
CA ASP A 49 11.54 -15.95 4.65
C ASP A 49 10.01 -15.93 4.73
N THR A 50 9.37 -16.69 3.86
CA THR A 50 7.92 -16.85 3.89
C THR A 50 7.57 -18.09 4.70
N ASP A 51 6.74 -17.92 5.71
CA ASP A 51 6.19 -19.07 6.45
C ASP A 51 5.27 -19.87 5.52
N HIS A 52 5.77 -20.99 5.04
CA HIS A 52 5.01 -21.91 4.16
C HIS A 52 3.79 -22.54 4.84
N ASN A 53 3.70 -22.49 6.17
CA ASN A 53 2.58 -23.00 6.93
C ASN A 53 1.54 -21.90 7.22
N TRP A 54 1.87 -20.65 6.91
CA TRP A 54 0.93 -19.55 7.13
C TRP A 54 -0.29 -19.70 6.22
N ILE A 55 -1.46 -19.61 6.84
CA ILE A 55 -2.76 -19.66 6.15
C ILE A 55 -3.50 -18.38 6.47
N ASP A 56 -3.98 -17.69 5.43
CA ASP A 56 -4.81 -16.50 5.58
C ASP A 56 -6.00 -16.82 6.51
N PRO A 57 -6.18 -16.07 7.61
CA PRO A 57 -7.22 -16.39 8.59
C PRO A 57 -8.65 -16.18 8.04
N ILE A 58 -8.79 -15.43 6.93
CA ILE A 58 -10.07 -15.11 6.32
C ILE A 58 -10.34 -15.99 5.11
N LEU A 59 -9.42 -15.99 4.15
CA LEU A 59 -9.55 -16.73 2.89
C LEU A 59 -9.25 -18.21 3.03
N LYS A 60 -8.59 -18.62 4.14
CA LYS A 60 -8.16 -20.01 4.41
C LYS A 60 -7.25 -20.59 3.31
N THR A 61 -6.49 -19.71 2.66
CA THR A 61 -5.54 -20.06 1.61
C THR A 61 -4.10 -19.78 2.04
N PRO A 62 -3.11 -20.51 1.52
CA PRO A 62 -1.70 -20.16 1.73
C PRO A 62 -1.34 -18.86 1.02
N LEU A 63 -0.25 -18.23 1.47
CA LEU A 63 0.30 -17.02 0.86
C LEU A 63 0.60 -17.24 -0.63
N THR A 64 0.03 -16.41 -1.47
CA THR A 64 0.23 -16.47 -2.92
C THR A 64 1.47 -15.68 -3.37
N LYS A 65 2.02 -16.03 -4.52
CA LYS A 65 3.10 -15.24 -5.13
C LYS A 65 2.69 -13.79 -5.44
N GLY A 66 1.41 -13.57 -5.74
CA GLY A 66 0.86 -12.22 -5.93
C GLY A 66 0.93 -11.39 -4.66
N GLU A 67 0.54 -11.95 -3.52
CA GLU A 67 0.62 -11.29 -2.21
C GLU A 67 2.07 -11.02 -1.79
N VAL A 68 2.99 -11.94 -2.07
CA VAL A 68 4.42 -11.69 -1.87
C VAL A 68 4.91 -10.51 -2.72
N GLY A 69 4.51 -10.44 -3.99
CA GLY A 69 4.84 -9.31 -4.88
C GLY A 69 4.25 -7.98 -4.39
N CYS A 70 3.01 -8.00 -3.91
CA CYS A 70 2.34 -6.86 -3.28
C CYS A 70 3.12 -6.38 -2.05
N PHE A 71 3.38 -7.25 -1.09
CA PHE A 71 4.18 -6.94 0.11
C PHE A 71 5.53 -6.32 -0.26
N LEU A 72 6.29 -6.93 -1.16
CA LEU A 72 7.60 -6.43 -1.56
C LEU A 72 7.53 -5.06 -2.23
N SER A 73 6.46 -4.77 -2.98
CA SER A 73 6.26 -3.45 -3.57
C SER A 73 6.12 -2.38 -2.49
N HIS A 74 5.30 -2.64 -1.48
CA HIS A 74 5.14 -1.75 -0.33
C HIS A 74 6.44 -1.62 0.47
N TRP A 75 7.10 -2.74 0.77
CA TRP A 75 8.36 -2.75 1.50
C TRP A 75 9.44 -1.90 0.80
N HIS A 76 9.59 -1.99 -0.53
CA HIS A 76 10.52 -1.15 -1.27
C HIS A 76 10.18 0.35 -1.18
N ILE A 77 8.89 0.70 -1.11
CA ILE A 77 8.46 2.08 -0.90
C ILE A 77 8.79 2.54 0.53
N TRP A 78 8.61 1.68 1.53
CA TRP A 78 9.01 2.01 2.92
C TRP A 78 10.51 2.25 3.04
N CYS A 79 11.34 1.41 2.42
CA CYS A 79 12.78 1.64 2.33
C CYS A 79 13.11 2.97 1.65
N LYS A 80 12.42 3.30 0.55
CA LYS A 80 12.59 4.58 -0.15
C LYS A 80 12.18 5.77 0.72
N CYS A 81 11.11 5.65 1.50
CA CYS A 81 10.66 6.66 2.45
C CYS A 81 11.76 6.97 3.47
N ILE A 82 12.34 5.95 4.08
CA ILE A 82 13.45 6.07 5.05
C ILE A 82 14.69 6.65 4.37
N GLU A 83 15.10 6.11 3.21
CA GLU A 83 16.29 6.57 2.48
C GLU A 83 16.23 8.05 2.11
N LYS A 84 15.05 8.52 1.66
CA LYS A 84 14.84 9.90 1.25
C LYS A 84 14.51 10.84 2.40
N ASN A 85 14.17 10.30 3.55
CA ASN A 85 13.68 11.03 4.73
C ASN A 85 12.50 11.96 4.39
N GLU A 86 11.55 11.45 3.60
CA GLU A 86 10.39 12.21 3.11
C GLU A 86 9.11 11.39 3.24
N PRO A 87 8.00 11.98 3.71
CA PRO A 87 6.72 11.29 3.75
C PRO A 87 6.23 10.97 2.33
N ILE A 88 5.62 9.79 2.19
CA ILE A 88 5.09 9.30 0.92
C ILE A 88 3.61 8.95 1.07
N LEU A 89 2.79 9.43 0.15
CA LEU A 89 1.44 8.93 -0.09
C LEU A 89 1.54 7.75 -1.07
N VAL A 90 1.01 6.61 -0.68
CA VAL A 90 1.03 5.38 -1.46
C VAL A 90 -0.39 5.00 -1.84
N LEU A 91 -0.61 4.71 -3.12
CA LEU A 91 -1.88 4.26 -3.67
C LEU A 91 -1.66 2.99 -4.50
N GLU A 92 -2.59 2.05 -4.45
CA GLU A 92 -2.67 0.96 -5.42
C GLU A 92 -3.43 1.42 -6.68
N ASP A 93 -3.25 0.74 -7.79
CA ASP A 93 -3.79 1.14 -9.11
C ASP A 93 -5.30 0.88 -9.29
N ASP A 94 -5.98 0.43 -8.24
CA ASP A 94 -7.44 0.33 -8.12
C ASP A 94 -8.04 1.31 -7.10
N ALA A 95 -7.23 2.18 -6.51
CA ALA A 95 -7.73 3.22 -5.63
C ALA A 95 -8.56 4.25 -6.41
N VAL A 96 -9.70 4.62 -5.84
CA VAL A 96 -10.55 5.72 -6.33
C VAL A 96 -10.66 6.75 -5.22
N LEU A 97 -10.13 7.93 -5.49
CA LEU A 97 -10.16 9.03 -4.52
C LEU A 97 -11.55 9.68 -4.50
N THR A 98 -12.03 9.94 -3.31
CA THR A 98 -13.32 10.63 -3.12
C THR A 98 -13.13 12.15 -3.12
N ASP A 99 -14.23 12.90 -3.21
CA ASP A 99 -14.27 14.36 -3.06
C ASP A 99 -13.81 14.87 -1.68
N LYS A 100 -13.72 13.97 -0.70
CA LYS A 100 -13.21 14.26 0.66
C LYS A 100 -11.70 14.07 0.79
N PHE A 101 -11.05 13.56 -0.28
CA PHE A 101 -9.60 13.35 -0.26
C PHE A 101 -8.88 14.70 -0.36
N ASP A 102 -8.13 15.05 0.67
CA ASP A 102 -7.33 16.27 0.73
C ASP A 102 -5.88 15.93 1.15
N ILE A 103 -4.98 16.00 0.17
CA ILE A 103 -3.56 15.68 0.37
C ILE A 103 -2.86 16.67 1.31
N GLU A 104 -3.33 17.93 1.38
CA GLU A 104 -2.77 18.93 2.28
C GLU A 104 -3.18 18.64 3.73
N GLU A 105 -4.43 18.29 3.96
CA GLU A 105 -4.92 17.87 5.28
C GLU A 105 -4.21 16.60 5.75
N ILE A 106 -4.09 15.58 4.88
CA ILE A 106 -3.40 14.33 5.20
C ILE A 106 -1.92 14.59 5.55
N SER A 107 -1.26 15.50 4.83
CA SER A 107 0.15 15.80 5.07
C SER A 107 0.43 16.46 6.43
N LYS A 108 -0.58 17.04 7.07
CA LYS A 108 -0.47 17.68 8.39
C LYS A 108 -0.63 16.71 9.56
N LEU A 109 -1.14 15.50 9.29
CA LEU A 109 -1.30 14.49 10.34
C LEU A 109 0.06 14.06 10.89
N SER A 110 0.20 14.00 12.21
CA SER A 110 1.44 13.69 12.92
C SER A 110 1.60 12.21 13.27
N TYR A 111 1.05 11.32 12.43
CA TYR A 111 1.16 9.87 12.60
C TYR A 111 2.15 9.30 11.59
N ASP A 112 2.87 8.25 11.98
CA ASP A 112 3.89 7.62 11.14
C ASP A 112 3.27 6.80 10.02
N PHE A 113 2.09 6.25 10.26
CA PHE A 113 1.33 5.49 9.28
C PHE A 113 -0.16 5.83 9.37
N VAL A 114 -0.78 6.26 8.26
CA VAL A 114 -2.21 6.60 8.19
C VAL A 114 -2.85 5.85 7.03
N TYR A 115 -3.76 4.92 7.34
CA TYR A 115 -4.61 4.29 6.34
C TYR A 115 -5.65 5.28 5.82
N LEU A 116 -5.80 5.35 4.50
CA LEU A 116 -6.78 6.18 3.79
C LEU A 116 -7.81 5.34 3.05
N GLY A 117 -7.44 4.12 2.68
CA GLY A 117 -8.31 3.13 2.07
C GLY A 117 -7.97 1.73 2.59
N TRP A 118 -8.90 1.12 3.31
CA TRP A 118 -8.74 -0.17 3.97
C TRP A 118 -10.11 -0.82 4.22
N LYS A 119 -10.11 -2.11 4.49
CA LYS A 119 -11.31 -2.82 4.90
C LYS A 119 -11.26 -3.08 6.40
N GLU A 120 -12.26 -2.58 7.11
CA GLU A 120 -12.42 -2.83 8.53
C GLU A 120 -12.86 -4.28 8.76
N MET A 121 -12.07 -5.02 9.51
CA MET A 121 -12.35 -6.43 9.84
C MET A 121 -12.78 -6.60 11.29
N ASP A 122 -12.48 -5.62 12.14
CA ASP A 122 -12.90 -5.56 13.53
C ASP A 122 -13.18 -4.11 13.90
N LYS A 123 -13.93 -3.89 14.97
CA LYS A 123 -14.39 -2.55 15.38
C LYS A 123 -13.20 -1.68 15.78
N SER A 124 -12.99 -0.60 15.03
CA SER A 124 -11.97 0.40 15.29
C SER A 124 -12.33 1.29 16.49
N GLU A 125 -11.32 1.86 17.14
CA GLU A 125 -11.47 2.82 18.22
C GLU A 125 -11.49 4.25 17.65
N ASP A 126 -12.52 5.03 17.97
CA ASP A 126 -12.60 6.44 17.59
C ASP A 126 -11.55 7.26 18.37
N ILE A 127 -10.77 8.09 17.66
CA ILE A 127 -9.75 8.96 18.27
C ILE A 127 -10.35 10.37 18.49
N ASP A 128 -10.97 10.98 17.45
CA ASP A 128 -11.38 12.37 17.49
C ASP A 128 -12.62 12.68 16.60
N GLY A 129 -13.39 11.66 16.24
CA GLY A 129 -14.53 11.76 15.33
C GLY A 129 -14.18 11.88 13.84
N LYS A 130 -12.88 11.99 13.49
CA LYS A 130 -12.37 11.98 12.11
C LYS A 130 -11.43 10.81 11.86
N LEU A 131 -10.64 10.45 12.86
CA LEU A 131 -9.66 9.39 12.80
C LEU A 131 -10.06 8.24 13.71
N VAL A 132 -9.75 7.04 13.28
CA VAL A 132 -9.94 5.83 14.07
C VAL A 132 -8.63 5.07 14.18
N LYS A 133 -8.40 4.42 15.31
CA LYS A 133 -7.32 3.47 15.48
C LYS A 133 -7.80 2.10 15.03
N PRO A 134 -7.30 1.56 13.90
CA PRO A 134 -7.76 0.26 13.42
C PRO A 134 -7.23 -0.86 14.30
N VAL A 135 -8.07 -1.87 14.55
CA VAL A 135 -7.64 -3.09 15.24
C VAL A 135 -7.03 -4.06 14.25
N TYR A 136 -7.70 -4.29 13.14
CA TYR A 136 -7.23 -5.16 12.07
C TYR A 136 -7.57 -4.57 10.70
N PRO A 137 -6.71 -3.70 10.14
CA PRO A 137 -6.91 -3.17 8.80
C PRO A 137 -6.56 -4.27 7.78
N TYR A 138 -7.49 -4.53 6.88
CA TYR A 138 -7.28 -5.44 5.76
C TYR A 138 -7.19 -4.62 4.47
N TRP A 139 -6.26 -4.96 3.59
CA TRP A 139 -5.85 -4.20 2.40
C TRP A 139 -4.98 -2.97 2.70
N THR A 140 -4.13 -2.67 1.75
CA THR A 140 -3.19 -1.53 1.76
C THR A 140 -3.48 -0.55 0.62
N LEU A 141 -4.74 -0.42 0.23
CA LEU A 141 -5.22 0.29 -0.96
C LEU A 141 -4.68 1.73 -1.07
N ALA A 142 -4.66 2.43 0.05
CA ALA A 142 -4.15 3.79 0.14
C ALA A 142 -3.67 4.10 1.56
N TYR A 143 -2.50 4.70 1.69
CA TYR A 143 -1.97 5.14 2.98
C TYR A 143 -0.89 6.21 2.83
N MET A 144 -0.68 6.97 3.89
CA MET A 144 0.51 7.81 4.07
C MET A 144 1.49 7.12 5.02
N ILE A 145 2.79 7.21 4.72
CA ILE A 145 3.87 6.76 5.61
C ILE A 145 4.92 7.87 5.78
N ARG A 146 5.49 7.97 6.98
CA ARG A 146 6.60 8.87 7.34
C ARG A 146 7.88 8.08 7.60
N PRO A 147 9.04 8.72 7.43
CA PRO A 147 10.35 8.10 7.68
C PRO A 147 10.69 8.17 9.18
N GLU A 148 10.28 7.15 9.95
CA GLU A 148 10.73 7.00 11.35
C GLU A 148 11.24 5.60 11.65
#